data_949438c01df77c6e649c9e583dade2f2
#
_entry.id   949438c01df77c6e649c9e583dade2f2
#
_cell.length_a   1.000
_cell.length_b   1.000
_cell.length_c   1.000
_cell.angle_alpha   90.00
_cell.angle_beta   90.00
_cell.angle_gamma   90.00
#
_symmetry.space_group_name_H-M   'P 1'
#
loop_
_entity.id
_entity.type
_entity.pdbx_description
1 polymer ?
#
loop_
_entity_poly.entity_id
_entity_poly.type
_entity_poly.pdbx_seq_one_letter_code
_entity_poly.pdbx_strand_id
1 'polypeptide(L)'
;MKQELHELTPDLLLQNLPVSEFMSDYWGKRGVYLPGAAYDGIPALRKGMDEYDAEELFASTSSENGVHVWLKDKSDKLNSIIVERPEDAARLHQAGHATYCRASPLVEQSLVSSFVSNLGLGCGRYDPEGGEGWGRGEVEVFCGTKGHFTDWHFDFQNNFTIQLSGSKKWNFREGEVPHPIRGATPHYKARGAVEGQLKAARLSDTSFQFSPPSEPTSTITMNPGDFMYFPAGMWHSVETLSPGMSLNIS
;
A
#
# COMPACT_ATOMS: atom_id res chain seq x y z
N MET A 1 -5.13 -16.99 8.87
CA MET A 1 -4.66 -15.79 8.10
C MET A 1 -4.26 -16.14 6.67
N LYS A 2 -3.23 -16.97 6.42
CA LYS A 2 -2.77 -17.23 5.03
C LYS A 2 -3.88 -17.79 4.12
N GLN A 3 -4.72 -18.69 4.60
CA GLN A 3 -5.80 -19.29 3.80
C GLN A 3 -6.92 -18.28 3.50
N GLU A 4 -7.23 -17.41 4.43
CA GLU A 4 -8.31 -16.44 4.33
C GLU A 4 -8.00 -15.31 3.36
N LEU A 5 -6.73 -14.86 3.29
CA LEU A 5 -6.31 -13.83 2.33
C LEU A 5 -6.39 -14.29 0.87
N HIS A 6 -6.30 -15.61 0.61
CA HIS A 6 -6.46 -16.16 -0.75
C HIS A 6 -7.90 -16.07 -1.26
N GLU A 7 -8.87 -15.90 -0.37
CA GLU A 7 -10.29 -15.80 -0.71
C GLU A 7 -10.70 -14.36 -1.03
N LEU A 8 -9.84 -13.38 -0.79
CA LEU A 8 -10.11 -12.00 -1.16
C LEU A 8 -10.16 -11.85 -2.68
N THR A 9 -11.27 -11.34 -3.18
CA THR A 9 -11.48 -11.03 -4.59
C THR A 9 -12.00 -9.61 -4.74
N PRO A 10 -11.76 -8.96 -5.89
CA PRO A 10 -12.34 -7.64 -6.14
C PRO A 10 -13.86 -7.59 -6.00
N ASP A 11 -14.57 -8.62 -6.40
CA ASP A 11 -16.04 -8.68 -6.27
C ASP A 11 -16.49 -8.60 -4.81
N LEU A 12 -15.79 -9.32 -3.92
CA LEU A 12 -16.07 -9.28 -2.49
C LEU A 12 -15.76 -7.90 -1.90
N LEU A 13 -14.63 -7.29 -2.29
CA LEU A 13 -14.19 -6.01 -1.78
C LEU A 13 -15.00 -4.84 -2.33
N LEU A 14 -15.47 -4.92 -3.57
CA LEU A 14 -16.32 -3.90 -4.18
C LEU A 14 -17.78 -3.99 -3.73
N GLN A 15 -18.17 -5.08 -3.06
CA GLN A 15 -19.53 -5.28 -2.54
C GLN A 15 -20.61 -5.07 -3.61
N ASN A 16 -21.40 -3.99 -3.45
CA ASN A 16 -22.49 -3.65 -4.35
C ASN A 16 -22.07 -2.77 -5.55
N LEU A 17 -20.79 -2.44 -5.67
CA LEU A 17 -20.26 -1.71 -6.82
C LEU A 17 -19.91 -2.70 -7.93
N PRO A 18 -20.66 -2.73 -9.05
CA PRO A 18 -20.35 -3.65 -10.15
C PRO A 18 -18.95 -3.39 -10.70
N VAL A 19 -18.21 -4.46 -11.04
CA VAL A 19 -16.87 -4.35 -11.63
C VAL A 19 -16.87 -3.46 -12.88
N SER A 20 -17.91 -3.55 -13.71
CA SER A 20 -18.05 -2.69 -14.91
C SER A 20 -18.15 -1.20 -14.56
N GLU A 21 -18.87 -0.86 -13.51
CA GLU A 21 -18.98 0.53 -13.02
C GLU A 21 -17.66 0.97 -12.38
N PHE A 22 -17.02 0.09 -11.58
CA PHE A 22 -15.70 0.37 -11.02
C PHE A 22 -14.68 0.68 -12.14
N MET A 23 -14.63 -0.14 -13.18
CA MET A 23 -13.71 0.06 -14.31
C MET A 23 -14.03 1.30 -15.12
N SER A 24 -15.33 1.64 -15.32
CA SER A 24 -15.73 2.82 -16.10
C SER A 24 -15.56 4.12 -15.33
N ASP A 25 -15.82 4.16 -14.02
CA ASP A 25 -15.99 5.39 -13.27
C ASP A 25 -14.89 5.67 -12.25
N TYR A 26 -14.19 4.63 -11.79
CA TYR A 26 -13.17 4.73 -10.73
C TYR A 26 -11.77 4.39 -11.21
N TRP A 27 -11.60 3.30 -11.96
CA TRP A 27 -10.27 2.84 -12.37
C TRP A 27 -9.48 3.93 -13.11
N GLY A 28 -8.32 4.30 -12.54
CA GLY A 28 -7.45 5.36 -13.07
C GLY A 28 -8.04 6.78 -13.02
N LYS A 29 -9.16 7.00 -12.33
CA LYS A 29 -9.89 8.27 -12.34
C LYS A 29 -10.12 8.87 -10.96
N ARG A 30 -10.68 8.10 -10.05
CA ARG A 30 -11.01 8.58 -8.68
C ARG A 30 -10.96 7.46 -7.67
N GLY A 31 -10.78 7.80 -6.39
CA GLY A 31 -10.80 6.84 -5.30
C GLY A 31 -12.21 6.36 -4.95
N VAL A 32 -12.27 5.20 -4.29
CA VAL A 32 -13.48 4.69 -3.63
C VAL A 32 -13.11 4.15 -2.26
N TYR A 33 -13.94 4.42 -1.26
CA TYR A 33 -13.79 3.90 0.10
C TYR A 33 -15.04 3.14 0.48
N LEU A 34 -14.87 1.88 0.93
CA LEU A 34 -15.94 0.97 1.29
C LEU A 34 -15.69 0.43 2.71
N PRO A 35 -16.35 1.01 3.72
CA PRO A 35 -16.16 0.60 5.10
C PRO A 35 -16.66 -0.83 5.35
N GLY A 36 -15.84 -1.64 6.03
CA GLY A 36 -16.17 -3.01 6.41
C GLY A 36 -16.15 -4.04 5.28
N ALA A 37 -15.86 -3.63 4.03
CA ALA A 37 -15.99 -4.46 2.84
C ALA A 37 -15.21 -5.79 2.93
N ALA A 38 -14.00 -5.78 3.47
CA ALA A 38 -13.20 -7.00 3.61
C ALA A 38 -13.80 -7.97 4.65
N TYR A 39 -14.38 -7.44 5.72
CA TYR A 39 -15.01 -8.28 6.75
C TYR A 39 -16.37 -8.81 6.33
N ASP A 40 -17.11 -8.06 5.52
CA ASP A 40 -18.38 -8.54 4.98
C ASP A 40 -18.15 -9.63 3.93
N GLY A 41 -17.09 -9.48 3.12
CA GLY A 41 -16.67 -10.51 2.18
C GLY A 41 -16.09 -11.76 2.85
N ILE A 42 -15.26 -11.60 3.87
CA ILE A 42 -14.59 -12.69 4.59
C ILE A 42 -14.71 -12.48 6.10
N PRO A 43 -15.83 -12.90 6.72
CA PRO A 43 -16.06 -12.68 8.16
C PRO A 43 -15.01 -13.33 9.08
N ALA A 44 -14.31 -14.35 8.61
CA ALA A 44 -13.23 -14.99 9.36
C ALA A 44 -12.05 -14.04 9.63
N LEU A 45 -11.82 -13.06 8.78
CA LEU A 45 -10.79 -12.02 8.99
C LEU A 45 -11.01 -11.21 10.28
N ARG A 46 -12.24 -11.13 10.79
CA ARG A 46 -12.53 -10.42 12.06
C ARG A 46 -11.84 -11.04 13.27
N LYS A 47 -11.49 -12.33 13.22
CA LYS A 47 -11.03 -13.08 14.39
C LYS A 47 -9.52 -13.18 14.54
N GLY A 48 -8.74 -12.90 13.51
CA GLY A 48 -7.34 -13.30 13.47
C GLY A 48 -6.33 -12.19 13.27
N MET A 49 -6.77 -10.92 13.26
CA MET A 49 -5.91 -9.82 12.81
C MET A 49 -5.35 -8.93 13.93
N ASP A 50 -5.77 -9.14 15.18
CA ASP A 50 -5.29 -8.33 16.30
C ASP A 50 -3.89 -8.78 16.78
N GLU A 51 -3.57 -10.05 16.58
CA GLU A 51 -2.26 -10.62 16.93
C GLU A 51 -1.64 -11.31 15.71
N TYR A 52 -0.46 -10.89 15.31
CA TYR A 52 0.34 -11.55 14.30
C TYR A 52 1.77 -11.74 14.79
N ASP A 53 2.39 -12.85 14.40
CA ASP A 53 3.81 -13.08 14.64
C ASP A 53 4.63 -12.31 13.60
N ALA A 54 5.25 -11.24 14.05
CA ALA A 54 6.05 -10.37 13.17
C ALA A 54 7.25 -11.10 12.58
N GLU A 55 7.90 -12.02 13.33
CA GLU A 55 9.03 -12.78 12.84
C GLU A 55 8.61 -13.77 11.75
N GLU A 56 7.50 -14.51 11.96
CA GLU A 56 6.94 -15.40 10.92
C GLU A 56 6.53 -14.62 9.67
N LEU A 57 5.89 -13.45 9.86
CA LEU A 57 5.49 -12.59 8.76
C LEU A 57 6.71 -12.16 7.94
N PHE A 58 7.74 -11.65 8.59
CA PHE A 58 8.95 -11.15 7.93
C PHE A 58 9.79 -12.27 7.29
N ALA A 59 9.84 -13.45 7.93
CA ALA A 59 10.51 -14.62 7.36
C ALA A 59 9.81 -15.14 6.09
N SER A 60 8.53 -14.83 5.91
CA SER A 60 7.75 -15.27 4.75
C SER A 60 7.73 -14.27 3.58
N THR A 61 8.40 -13.13 3.70
CA THR A 61 8.38 -12.09 2.65
C THR A 61 8.92 -12.59 1.31
N SER A 62 8.31 -12.13 0.21
CA SER A 62 8.82 -12.32 -1.15
C SER A 62 9.96 -11.35 -1.53
N SER A 63 10.28 -10.40 -0.66
CA SER A 63 11.33 -9.41 -0.90
C SER A 63 12.71 -10.04 -0.80
N GLU A 64 13.49 -9.95 -1.87
CA GLU A 64 14.89 -10.41 -1.88
C GLU A 64 15.81 -9.61 -0.94
N ASN A 65 15.44 -8.37 -0.64
CA ASN A 65 16.24 -7.44 0.16
C ASN A 65 15.84 -7.40 1.64
N GLY A 66 14.83 -8.20 2.06
CA GLY A 66 14.38 -8.21 3.45
C GLY A 66 13.28 -7.19 3.76
N VAL A 67 13.24 -6.73 5.00
CA VAL A 67 12.19 -5.86 5.56
C VAL A 67 12.69 -4.43 5.64
N HIS A 68 11.90 -3.49 5.12
CA HIS A 68 12.14 -2.07 5.35
C HIS A 68 11.64 -1.68 6.73
N VAL A 69 12.49 -1.01 7.50
CA VAL A 69 12.16 -0.49 8.82
C VAL A 69 12.31 1.03 8.80
N TRP A 70 11.24 1.75 9.13
CA TRP A 70 11.28 3.19 9.24
C TRP A 70 11.71 3.61 10.64
N LEU A 71 12.91 4.14 10.71
CA LEU A 71 13.46 4.63 11.96
C LEU A 71 12.86 6.00 12.29
N LYS A 72 12.35 6.13 13.51
CA LYS A 72 11.99 7.45 14.06
C LYS A 72 13.27 8.17 14.43
N ASP A 73 13.52 9.31 13.80
CA ASP A 73 14.61 10.19 14.23
C ASP A 73 14.04 11.48 14.87
N LYS A 74 14.91 12.21 15.58
CA LYS A 74 14.54 13.45 16.27
C LYS A 74 14.17 14.61 15.32
N SER A 75 14.40 14.45 14.01
CA SER A 75 14.16 15.49 13.01
C SER A 75 12.88 15.27 12.20
N ASP A 76 12.02 14.36 12.62
CA ASP A 76 10.79 13.95 11.91
C ASP A 76 11.00 13.51 10.44
N LYS A 77 12.24 13.25 10.06
CA LYS A 77 12.54 12.74 8.71
C LYS A 77 12.42 11.24 8.67
N LEU A 78 11.72 10.73 7.67
CA LEU A 78 11.69 9.32 7.38
C LEU A 78 13.09 8.84 7.00
N ASN A 79 13.64 7.96 7.82
CA ASN A 79 14.79 7.15 7.50
C ASN A 79 14.35 5.72 7.43
N SER A 80 14.57 5.06 6.32
CA SER A 80 14.39 3.62 6.22
C SER A 80 15.74 2.93 6.12
N ILE A 81 15.83 1.79 6.75
CA ILE A 81 16.89 0.82 6.55
C ILE A 81 16.28 -0.48 6.06
N ILE A 82 17.08 -1.26 5.35
CA ILE A 82 16.70 -2.63 4.97
C ILE A 82 17.34 -3.56 5.98
N VAL A 83 16.55 -4.47 6.53
CA VAL A 83 16.96 -5.47 7.50
C VAL A 83 16.74 -6.85 6.90
N GLU A 84 17.83 -7.58 6.66
CA GLU A 84 17.77 -8.88 5.98
C GLU A 84 17.28 -10.00 6.93
N ARG A 85 17.60 -9.90 8.22
CA ARG A 85 17.24 -10.93 9.19
C ARG A 85 15.86 -10.66 9.79
N PRO A 86 14.89 -11.58 9.60
CA PRO A 86 13.51 -11.40 10.10
C PRO A 86 13.43 -11.12 11.59
N GLU A 87 14.22 -11.81 12.39
CA GLU A 87 14.27 -11.64 13.85
C GLU A 87 14.74 -10.24 14.28
N ASP A 88 15.67 -9.64 13.54
CA ASP A 88 16.12 -8.27 13.82
C ASP A 88 15.06 -7.24 13.40
N ALA A 89 14.40 -7.46 12.27
CA ALA A 89 13.27 -6.65 11.86
C ALA A 89 12.12 -6.72 12.88
N ALA A 90 11.80 -7.92 13.39
CA ALA A 90 10.79 -8.11 14.42
C ALA A 90 11.14 -7.38 15.72
N ARG A 91 12.38 -7.43 16.16
CA ARG A 91 12.85 -6.67 17.35
C ARG A 91 12.71 -5.16 17.17
N LEU A 92 13.05 -4.64 15.99
CA LEU A 92 12.89 -3.22 15.69
C LEU A 92 11.40 -2.83 15.66
N HIS A 93 10.54 -3.69 15.08
CA HIS A 93 9.09 -3.47 15.10
C HIS A 93 8.54 -3.43 16.54
N GLN A 94 8.93 -4.41 17.38
CA GLN A 94 8.57 -4.46 18.80
C GLN A 94 9.09 -3.23 19.57
N ALA A 95 10.23 -2.67 19.16
CA ALA A 95 10.76 -1.42 19.72
C ALA A 95 9.99 -0.17 19.25
N GLY A 96 8.93 -0.31 18.45
CA GLY A 96 8.04 0.77 18.03
C GLY A 96 8.38 1.39 16.67
N HIS A 97 9.17 0.73 15.85
CA HIS A 97 9.43 1.15 14.48
C HIS A 97 8.40 0.54 13.52
N ALA A 98 7.86 1.35 12.62
CA ALA A 98 7.00 0.85 11.56
C ALA A 98 7.82 0.06 10.53
N THR A 99 7.20 -0.96 9.96
CA THR A 99 7.85 -1.85 9.00
C THR A 99 7.01 -2.01 7.74
N TYR A 100 7.70 -2.35 6.66
CA TYR A 100 7.15 -2.66 5.36
C TYR A 100 7.87 -3.88 4.80
N CYS A 101 7.12 -4.81 4.28
CA CYS A 101 7.65 -5.93 3.52
C CYS A 101 6.66 -6.34 2.42
N ARG A 102 7.11 -7.16 1.50
CA ARG A 102 6.21 -7.82 0.56
C ARG A 102 5.55 -9.01 1.24
N ALA A 103 4.33 -9.31 0.82
CA ALA A 103 3.65 -10.53 1.26
C ALA A 103 4.45 -11.78 0.85
N SER A 104 4.10 -12.94 1.40
CA SER A 104 4.68 -14.20 0.94
C SER A 104 4.35 -14.46 -0.55
N PRO A 105 5.22 -15.17 -1.29
CA PRO A 105 4.98 -15.46 -2.70
C PRO A 105 3.60 -16.06 -2.98
N LEU A 106 3.14 -16.94 -2.10
CA LEU A 106 1.83 -17.57 -2.24
C LEU A 106 0.68 -16.58 -2.11
N VAL A 107 0.73 -15.68 -1.13
CA VAL A 107 -0.30 -14.62 -0.93
C VAL A 107 -0.26 -13.64 -2.10
N GLU A 108 0.92 -13.19 -2.49
CA GLU A 108 1.10 -12.27 -3.60
C GLU A 108 0.54 -12.85 -4.91
N GLN A 109 0.92 -14.07 -5.26
CA GLN A 109 0.44 -14.73 -6.47
C GLN A 109 -1.08 -14.86 -6.47
N SER A 110 -1.66 -15.30 -5.36
CA SER A 110 -3.10 -15.53 -5.28
C SER A 110 -3.90 -14.24 -5.41
N LEU A 111 -3.52 -13.19 -4.66
CA LEU A 111 -4.24 -11.92 -4.69
C LEU A 111 -4.05 -11.21 -6.04
N VAL A 112 -2.83 -11.11 -6.55
CA VAL A 112 -2.58 -10.47 -7.85
C VAL A 112 -3.34 -11.19 -8.97
N SER A 113 -3.26 -12.52 -9.02
CA SER A 113 -3.99 -13.30 -10.06
C SER A 113 -5.50 -13.12 -9.96
N SER A 114 -6.04 -13.09 -8.74
CA SER A 114 -7.46 -12.84 -8.51
C SER A 114 -7.89 -11.46 -9.01
N PHE A 115 -7.16 -10.41 -8.64
CA PHE A 115 -7.46 -9.04 -9.06
C PHE A 115 -7.35 -8.86 -10.57
N VAL A 116 -6.29 -9.40 -11.17
CA VAL A 116 -6.10 -9.36 -12.64
C VAL A 116 -7.26 -10.03 -13.36
N SER A 117 -7.62 -11.24 -12.96
CA SER A 117 -8.66 -12.01 -13.62
C SER A 117 -10.04 -11.38 -13.46
N ASN A 118 -10.39 -10.96 -12.25
CA ASN A 118 -11.73 -10.41 -11.96
C ASN A 118 -11.95 -9.00 -12.50
N LEU A 119 -10.90 -8.18 -12.56
CA LEU A 119 -11.00 -6.82 -13.12
C LEU A 119 -10.74 -6.78 -14.63
N GLY A 120 -10.36 -7.90 -15.24
CA GLY A 120 -10.03 -7.94 -16.67
C GLY A 120 -8.80 -7.10 -17.02
N LEU A 121 -7.86 -6.95 -16.08
CA LEU A 121 -6.66 -6.15 -16.30
C LEU A 121 -5.68 -6.91 -17.19
N GLY A 122 -5.25 -6.26 -18.27
CA GLY A 122 -4.13 -6.71 -19.09
C GLY A 122 -2.82 -6.35 -18.43
N CYS A 123 -2.47 -6.95 -17.31
CA CYS A 123 -1.12 -6.78 -16.83
C CYS A 123 -0.18 -7.65 -17.63
N GLY A 124 1.01 -7.15 -17.86
CA GLY A 124 2.10 -7.93 -18.42
C GLY A 124 2.26 -9.22 -17.62
N ARG A 125 2.83 -10.19 -18.25
CA ARG A 125 2.98 -11.55 -17.75
C ARG A 125 3.48 -11.55 -16.31
N TYR A 126 2.66 -12.04 -15.38
CA TYR A 126 3.14 -12.37 -14.04
C TYR A 126 4.19 -13.48 -14.19
N ASP A 127 5.41 -13.19 -13.85
CA ASP A 127 6.49 -14.17 -13.81
C ASP A 127 6.77 -14.53 -12.36
N PRO A 128 6.29 -15.69 -11.87
CA PRO A 128 6.52 -16.11 -10.50
C PRO A 128 8.00 -16.41 -10.22
N GLU A 129 8.83 -16.61 -11.24
CA GLU A 129 10.26 -16.90 -11.11
C GLU A 129 11.14 -15.64 -11.09
N GLY A 130 10.54 -14.45 -11.09
CA GLY A 130 11.27 -13.19 -10.89
C GLY A 130 12.01 -12.65 -12.11
N GLY A 131 11.65 -13.10 -13.31
CA GLY A 131 12.14 -12.48 -14.54
C GLY A 131 11.77 -11.00 -14.62
N GLU A 132 12.54 -10.21 -15.36
CA GLU A 132 12.26 -8.79 -15.63
C GLU A 132 10.97 -8.62 -16.45
N GLY A 133 9.83 -8.95 -15.83
CA GLY A 133 8.51 -8.84 -16.45
C GLY A 133 7.95 -7.43 -16.28
N TRP A 134 7.52 -6.84 -17.37
CA TRP A 134 6.75 -5.61 -17.39
C TRP A 134 5.35 -5.89 -16.83
N GLY A 135 4.89 -5.10 -15.85
CA GLY A 135 3.53 -5.22 -15.33
C GLY A 135 3.34 -6.25 -14.22
N ARG A 136 4.23 -6.27 -13.27
CA ARG A 136 4.15 -7.13 -12.07
C ARG A 136 3.28 -6.46 -11.01
N GLY A 137 2.21 -7.14 -10.60
CA GLY A 137 1.47 -6.73 -9.40
C GLY A 137 2.26 -7.08 -8.13
N GLU A 138 2.04 -6.31 -7.08
CA GLU A 138 2.72 -6.45 -5.78
C GLU A 138 1.68 -6.51 -4.66
N VAL A 139 2.00 -7.23 -3.60
CA VAL A 139 1.24 -7.16 -2.34
C VAL A 139 2.19 -6.75 -1.23
N GLU A 140 1.95 -5.56 -0.74
CA GLU A 140 2.75 -4.93 0.30
C GLU A 140 2.05 -5.05 1.65
N VAL A 141 2.84 -5.34 2.69
CA VAL A 141 2.39 -5.45 4.07
C VAL A 141 3.01 -4.33 4.88
N PHE A 142 2.16 -3.47 5.43
CA PHE A 142 2.57 -2.38 6.30
C PHE A 142 2.17 -2.66 7.74
N CYS A 143 3.15 -2.83 8.62
CA CYS A 143 2.94 -2.93 10.05
C CYS A 143 3.20 -1.55 10.69
N GLY A 144 2.13 -0.83 10.94
CA GLY A 144 2.18 0.52 11.46
C GLY A 144 2.32 0.55 12.98
N THR A 145 3.07 1.51 13.49
CA THR A 145 3.14 1.84 14.92
C THR A 145 2.52 3.22 15.16
N LYS A 146 1.90 3.42 16.34
CA LYS A 146 1.21 4.69 16.63
C LYS A 146 2.09 5.91 16.40
N GLY A 147 1.56 6.89 15.66
CA GLY A 147 2.24 8.13 15.32
C GLY A 147 3.28 7.98 14.20
N HIS A 148 3.35 6.82 13.53
CA HIS A 148 4.07 6.74 12.27
C HIS A 148 3.33 7.57 11.22
N PHE A 149 4.07 8.41 10.50
CA PHE A 149 3.52 9.32 9.53
C PHE A 149 4.31 9.23 8.22
N THR A 150 3.61 8.99 7.13
CA THR A 150 4.14 9.11 5.76
C THR A 150 3.61 10.41 5.19
N ASP A 151 4.52 11.33 4.87
CA ASP A 151 4.19 12.66 4.36
C ASP A 151 3.61 12.61 2.94
N TRP A 152 3.13 13.74 2.45
CA TRP A 152 2.56 13.88 1.14
C TRP A 152 3.44 13.27 0.05
N HIS A 153 2.87 12.36 -0.69
CA HIS A 153 3.48 11.71 -1.85
C HIS A 153 2.37 11.20 -2.79
N PHE A 154 2.76 10.69 -3.93
CA PHE A 154 1.89 9.95 -4.83
C PHE A 154 2.63 8.71 -5.33
N ASP A 155 1.88 7.67 -5.65
CA ASP A 155 2.42 6.44 -6.21
C ASP A 155 2.24 6.41 -7.73
N PHE A 156 3.09 5.64 -8.41
CA PHE A 156 2.96 5.39 -9.84
C PHE A 156 2.01 4.23 -10.15
N GLN A 157 1.52 3.55 -9.14
CA GLN A 157 0.63 2.39 -9.23
C GLN A 157 -0.79 2.76 -8.80
N ASN A 158 -1.76 1.98 -9.29
CA ASN A 158 -3.11 1.95 -8.74
C ASN A 158 -3.08 1.12 -7.46
N ASN A 159 -3.70 1.60 -6.41
CA ASN A 159 -3.59 1.02 -5.08
C ASN A 159 -4.93 0.51 -4.57
N PHE A 160 -4.97 -0.75 -4.14
CA PHE A 160 -6.08 -1.34 -3.40
C PHE A 160 -5.62 -1.61 -1.97
N THR A 161 -6.14 -0.86 -1.03
CA THR A 161 -5.71 -0.91 0.37
C THR A 161 -6.76 -1.55 1.24
N ILE A 162 -6.35 -2.50 2.10
CA ILE A 162 -7.19 -3.19 3.08
C ILE A 162 -6.60 -2.97 4.46
N GLN A 163 -7.37 -2.42 5.38
CA GLN A 163 -6.97 -2.33 6.79
C GLN A 163 -7.32 -3.64 7.49
N LEU A 164 -6.32 -4.37 7.96
CA LEU A 164 -6.52 -5.66 8.62
C LEU A 164 -6.64 -5.52 10.14
N SER A 165 -5.83 -4.69 10.77
CA SER A 165 -5.89 -4.38 12.20
C SER A 165 -5.40 -2.97 12.47
N GLY A 166 -5.72 -2.41 13.64
CA GLY A 166 -5.40 -1.03 13.97
C GLY A 166 -6.14 -0.02 13.07
N SER A 167 -5.69 1.22 13.06
CA SER A 167 -6.34 2.27 12.26
C SER A 167 -5.35 3.26 11.68
N LYS A 168 -5.66 3.77 10.50
CA LYS A 168 -4.88 4.78 9.77
C LYS A 168 -5.78 5.92 9.30
N LYS A 169 -5.26 7.13 9.41
CA LYS A 169 -5.85 8.33 8.83
C LYS A 169 -5.16 8.62 7.50
N TRP A 170 -5.94 8.69 6.46
CA TRP A 170 -5.50 9.02 5.10
C TRP A 170 -6.00 10.40 4.72
N ASN A 171 -5.12 11.24 4.25
CA ASN A 171 -5.48 12.52 3.66
C ASN A 171 -5.21 12.43 2.16
N PHE A 172 -6.14 12.90 1.36
CA PHE A 172 -6.02 12.93 -0.10
C PHE A 172 -6.13 14.35 -0.61
N ARG A 173 -5.48 14.60 -1.72
CA ARG A 173 -5.64 15.82 -2.51
C ARG A 173 -6.24 15.44 -3.85
N GLU A 174 -7.37 16.08 -4.19
CA GLU A 174 -7.92 16.03 -5.54
C GLU A 174 -6.95 16.66 -6.53
N GLY A 175 -6.90 16.13 -7.71
CA GLY A 175 -5.91 16.47 -8.70
C GLY A 175 -4.78 15.44 -8.69
N GLU A 176 -4.64 14.79 -9.79
CA GLU A 176 -3.71 13.68 -10.00
C GLU A 176 -2.48 14.19 -10.74
N VAL A 177 -1.36 13.57 -10.46
CA VAL A 177 -0.20 13.69 -11.33
C VAL A 177 -0.49 12.85 -12.57
N PRO A 178 -0.67 13.44 -13.75
CA PRO A 178 -0.99 12.66 -14.93
C PRO A 178 0.18 11.73 -15.27
N HIS A 179 -0.16 10.46 -15.50
CA HIS A 179 0.77 9.44 -16.00
C HIS A 179 2.11 9.36 -15.22
N PRO A 180 2.10 9.14 -13.91
CA PRO A 180 3.32 9.02 -13.13
C PRO A 180 4.14 7.82 -13.63
N ILE A 181 5.45 7.99 -13.76
CA ILE A 181 6.36 6.91 -14.12
C ILE A 181 7.01 6.31 -12.87
N ARG A 182 7.48 5.08 -12.97
CA ARG A 182 8.16 4.40 -11.87
C ARG A 182 9.30 5.26 -11.29
N GLY A 183 9.34 5.38 -9.97
CA GLY A 183 10.29 6.25 -9.27
C GLY A 183 9.84 7.71 -9.15
N ALA A 184 8.63 8.02 -9.62
CA ALA A 184 8.03 9.35 -9.48
C ALA A 184 7.38 9.61 -8.11
N THR A 185 7.52 8.71 -7.15
CA THR A 185 6.95 8.85 -5.79
C THR A 185 7.80 9.78 -4.92
N PRO A 186 7.45 11.07 -4.76
CA PRO A 186 8.23 12.00 -3.94
C PRO A 186 7.82 11.90 -2.47
N HIS A 187 8.76 11.55 -1.62
CA HIS A 187 8.59 11.57 -0.17
C HIS A 187 9.30 12.79 0.41
N TYR A 188 8.59 13.87 0.66
CA TYR A 188 9.17 15.17 1.00
C TYR A 188 9.94 15.21 2.32
N LYS A 189 9.64 14.33 3.27
CA LYS A 189 10.41 14.18 4.52
C LYS A 189 11.50 13.09 4.46
N ALA A 190 11.65 12.41 3.34
CA ALA A 190 12.72 11.42 3.18
C ALA A 190 14.09 12.08 3.03
N ARG A 191 15.13 11.49 3.61
CA ARG A 191 16.49 11.97 3.43
C ARG A 191 17.03 11.58 2.05
N GLY A 192 17.49 12.57 1.29
CA GLY A 192 18.37 12.36 0.12
C GLY A 192 17.72 11.87 -1.17
N ALA A 193 16.48 11.40 -1.16
CA ALA A 193 15.85 10.81 -2.35
C ALA A 193 14.99 11.79 -3.16
N VAL A 194 14.53 12.88 -2.55
CA VAL A 194 13.50 13.77 -3.11
C VAL A 194 13.88 14.39 -4.45
N GLU A 195 15.12 14.85 -4.59
CA GLU A 195 15.55 15.53 -5.84
C GLU A 195 15.53 14.58 -7.04
N GLY A 196 16.03 13.35 -6.86
CA GLY A 196 16.00 12.32 -7.90
C GLY A 196 14.56 11.90 -8.24
N GLN A 197 13.70 11.78 -7.25
CA GLN A 197 12.28 11.47 -7.41
C GLN A 197 11.56 12.59 -8.16
N LEU A 198 11.77 13.85 -7.79
CA LEU A 198 11.21 15.00 -8.49
C LEU A 198 11.70 15.10 -9.94
N LYS A 199 12.96 14.79 -10.20
CA LYS A 199 13.49 14.75 -11.56
C LYS A 199 12.80 13.66 -12.38
N ALA A 200 12.61 12.45 -11.82
CA ALA A 200 11.89 11.37 -12.48
C ALA A 200 10.42 11.75 -12.76
N ALA A 201 9.75 12.36 -11.78
CA ALA A 201 8.37 12.83 -11.94
C ALA A 201 8.23 13.88 -13.05
N ARG A 202 9.16 14.81 -13.17
CA ARG A 202 9.16 15.84 -14.23
C ARG A 202 9.32 15.28 -15.63
N LEU A 203 9.82 14.06 -15.78
CA LEU A 203 9.87 13.39 -17.10
C LEU A 203 8.48 12.98 -17.59
N SER A 204 7.52 12.74 -16.67
CA SER A 204 6.15 12.43 -17.05
C SER A 204 5.32 13.68 -17.37
N ASP A 205 5.56 14.79 -16.66
CA ASP A 205 4.91 16.06 -16.94
C ASP A 205 5.80 17.24 -16.52
N THR A 206 6.34 17.95 -17.49
CA THR A 206 7.23 19.10 -17.24
C THR A 206 6.49 20.37 -16.79
N SER A 207 5.17 20.41 -16.99
CA SER A 207 4.31 21.53 -16.57
C SER A 207 3.86 21.40 -15.11
N PHE A 208 3.94 20.22 -14.53
CA PHE A 208 3.48 19.94 -13.18
C PHE A 208 4.40 20.58 -12.13
N GLN A 209 3.78 21.34 -11.23
CA GLN A 209 4.51 21.92 -10.10
C GLN A 209 4.51 20.93 -8.93
N PHE A 210 5.65 20.29 -8.71
CA PHE A 210 5.84 19.30 -7.65
C PHE A 210 6.03 20.00 -6.30
N SER A 211 4.92 20.46 -5.74
CA SER A 211 4.86 20.93 -4.36
C SER A 211 3.88 20.04 -3.59
N PRO A 212 4.23 19.60 -2.38
CA PRO A 212 3.28 18.84 -1.59
C PRO A 212 2.04 19.71 -1.31
N PRO A 213 0.85 19.10 -1.28
CA PRO A 213 -0.36 19.82 -0.89
C PRO A 213 -0.22 20.43 0.50
N SER A 214 -0.73 21.63 0.71
CA SER A 214 -0.81 22.24 2.04
C SER A 214 -1.98 21.70 2.86
N GLU A 215 -3.09 21.37 2.17
CA GLU A 215 -4.32 20.91 2.81
C GLU A 215 -4.93 19.75 2.01
N PRO A 216 -5.55 18.76 2.68
CA PRO A 216 -6.30 17.71 2.02
C PRO A 216 -7.62 18.24 1.45
N THR A 217 -8.12 17.63 0.37
CA THR A 217 -9.49 17.81 -0.10
C THR A 217 -10.43 16.77 0.52
N SER A 218 -9.90 15.62 0.92
CA SER A 218 -10.65 14.61 1.66
C SER A 218 -9.78 13.91 2.70
N THR A 219 -10.42 13.43 3.77
CA THR A 219 -9.79 12.68 4.85
C THR A 219 -10.63 11.45 5.17
N ILE A 220 -9.99 10.30 5.24
CA ILE A 220 -10.62 9.01 5.55
C ILE A 220 -9.88 8.38 6.73
N THR A 221 -10.62 7.87 7.72
CA THR A 221 -10.06 7.00 8.75
C THR A 221 -10.42 5.57 8.40
N MET A 222 -9.43 4.75 8.08
CA MET A 222 -9.61 3.33 7.84
C MET A 222 -9.51 2.56 9.16
N ASN A 223 -10.50 1.72 9.38
CA ASN A 223 -10.60 0.79 10.51
C ASN A 223 -10.47 -0.66 10.01
N PRO A 224 -10.28 -1.64 10.90
CA PRO A 224 -10.18 -3.04 10.51
C PRO A 224 -11.38 -3.49 9.66
N GLY A 225 -11.07 -4.11 8.53
CA GLY A 225 -12.06 -4.56 7.55
C GLY A 225 -12.40 -3.56 6.45
N ASP A 226 -11.92 -2.33 6.54
CA ASP A 226 -12.16 -1.34 5.51
C ASP A 226 -11.32 -1.61 4.26
N PHE A 227 -11.90 -1.29 3.12
CA PHE A 227 -11.26 -1.34 1.81
C PHE A 227 -11.27 0.03 1.15
N MET A 228 -10.22 0.32 0.43
CA MET A 228 -10.10 1.56 -0.34
C MET A 228 -9.30 1.31 -1.62
N TYR A 229 -9.74 1.96 -2.70
CA TYR A 229 -8.98 2.09 -3.93
C TYR A 229 -8.67 3.56 -4.19
N PHE A 230 -7.46 3.85 -4.68
CA PHE A 230 -7.12 5.16 -5.23
C PHE A 230 -6.18 5.01 -6.44
N PRO A 231 -6.31 5.89 -7.45
CA PRO A 231 -5.54 5.78 -8.69
C PRO A 231 -4.10 6.23 -8.53
N ALA A 232 -3.27 5.79 -9.46
CA ALA A 232 -1.91 6.29 -9.64
C ALA A 232 -1.89 7.82 -9.74
N GLY A 233 -0.89 8.45 -9.13
CA GLY A 233 -0.70 9.89 -9.17
C GLY A 233 -1.54 10.71 -8.19
N MET A 234 -2.44 10.07 -7.43
CA MET A 234 -3.23 10.76 -6.40
C MET A 234 -2.34 11.09 -5.18
N TRP A 235 -2.25 12.37 -4.86
CA TRP A 235 -1.54 12.81 -3.65
C TRP A 235 -2.19 12.30 -2.39
N HIS A 236 -1.39 11.72 -1.50
CA HIS A 236 -1.86 11.26 -0.20
C HIS A 236 -0.79 11.37 0.89
N SER A 237 -1.25 11.43 2.13
CA SER A 237 -0.43 11.30 3.34
C SER A 237 -1.14 10.39 4.32
N VAL A 238 -0.36 9.67 5.16
CA VAL A 238 -0.90 8.61 6.02
C VAL A 238 -0.36 8.73 7.43
N GLU A 239 -1.26 8.71 8.41
CA GLU A 239 -0.93 8.68 9.84
C GLU A 239 -1.46 7.40 10.47
N THR A 240 -0.62 6.65 11.17
CA THR A 240 -1.05 5.51 11.97
C THR A 240 -1.60 5.98 13.32
N LEU A 241 -2.91 5.82 13.53
CA LEU A 241 -3.59 6.24 14.75
C LEU A 241 -3.48 5.20 15.85
N SER A 242 -3.61 3.92 15.49
CA SER A 242 -3.36 2.79 16.39
C SER A 242 -2.52 1.72 15.68
N PRO A 243 -1.64 1.01 16.42
CA PRO A 243 -0.79 -0.03 15.84
C PRO A 243 -1.61 -1.09 15.12
N GLY A 244 -1.11 -1.58 14.01
CA GLY A 244 -1.77 -2.62 13.24
C GLY A 244 -1.19 -2.83 11.86
N MET A 245 -1.91 -3.64 11.07
CA MET A 245 -1.47 -4.12 9.77
C MET A 245 -2.44 -3.67 8.68
N SER A 246 -1.88 -3.31 7.53
CA SER A 246 -2.65 -3.12 6.29
C SER A 246 -1.95 -3.79 5.12
N LEU A 247 -2.73 -4.21 4.13
CA LEU A 247 -2.26 -4.67 2.84
C LEU A 247 -2.46 -3.58 1.81
N ASN A 248 -1.54 -3.51 0.86
CA ASN A 248 -1.68 -2.76 -0.37
C ASN A 248 -1.41 -3.69 -1.54
N ILE A 249 -2.37 -3.77 -2.47
CA ILE A 249 -2.25 -4.53 -3.71
C ILE A 249 -2.10 -3.50 -4.83
N SER A 250 -1.01 -3.58 -5.58
CA SER A 250 -0.68 -2.55 -6.57
C SER A 250 -0.09 -3.12 -7.86
#